data_091489f69897b9195bb0ea967ceb1ac5
#
_entry.id   091489f69897b9195bb0ea967ceb1ac5
#
_cell.length_a   1.000
_cell.length_b   1.000
_cell.length_c   1.000
_cell.angle_alpha   90.00
_cell.angle_beta   90.00
_cell.angle_gamma   90.00
#
_symmetry.space_group_name_H-M   'P 1'
#
loop_
_entity.id
_entity.type
_entity.pdbx_description
1 polymer ?
#
loop_
_entity_poly.entity_id
_entity_poly.type
_entity_poly.pdbx_seq_one_letter_code
_entity_poly.pdbx_strand_id
1 'polypeptide(L)'
;MTVRRMHVAIAACAAVALALSFPRGAFAQPALQPSAQPAPAAQSGTFLLTIFLRHDQSKTLDEINEHLKKTNYLKKFPPAGIEVVSWYVMMGIGQVVTLRVPADRLREVNRAIEESAWGGYRTAFSPTYDFKAIAEQQRKTQ
;
A
#
# COMPACT_ATOMS: atom_id res chain seq x y z
N MET A 1 -32.56 -42.28 32.13
CA MET A 1 -33.32 -41.71 33.25
C MET A 1 -33.76 -40.32 32.86
N THR A 2 -35.02 -40.27 32.62
CA THR A 2 -36.09 -39.31 32.85
C THR A 2 -35.97 -37.92 32.19
N VAL A 3 -36.57 -37.85 31.02
CA VAL A 3 -36.96 -36.63 30.31
C VAL A 3 -38.15 -36.01 31.06
N ARG A 4 -38.08 -34.73 31.40
CA ARG A 4 -39.21 -33.95 31.93
C ARG A 4 -39.61 -32.90 30.91
N ARG A 5 -40.67 -33.22 30.19
CA ARG A 5 -41.40 -32.27 29.30
C ARG A 5 -42.22 -31.34 30.18
N MET A 6 -42.05 -30.03 30.00
CA MET A 6 -42.95 -29.04 30.58
C MET A 6 -43.73 -28.37 29.42
N HIS A 7 -45.04 -28.60 29.43
CA HIS A 7 -46.02 -27.98 28.56
C HIS A 7 -46.40 -26.65 29.21
N VAL A 8 -46.35 -25.54 28.47
CA VAL A 8 -46.93 -24.27 28.87
C VAL A 8 -48.02 -23.89 27.87
N ALA A 9 -49.16 -23.57 28.44
CA ALA A 9 -50.42 -23.35 27.75
C ALA A 9 -50.48 -22.02 26.96
N ILE A 10 -51.21 -22.10 25.88
CA ILE A 10 -51.58 -20.97 25.00
C ILE A 10 -52.75 -20.22 25.65
N ALA A 11 -52.54 -18.92 25.91
CA ALA A 11 -53.67 -18.00 26.21
C ALA A 11 -53.88 -17.09 25.01
N ALA A 12 -55.01 -17.25 24.37
CA ALA A 12 -55.48 -16.37 23.30
C ALA A 12 -56.08 -15.07 23.89
N CYS A 13 -55.49 -13.93 23.57
CA CYS A 13 -56.15 -12.62 23.74
C CYS A 13 -56.44 -12.02 22.39
N ALA A 14 -57.73 -11.94 22.09
CA ALA A 14 -58.25 -11.18 20.95
C ALA A 14 -58.14 -9.69 21.26
N ALA A 15 -57.40 -8.93 20.47
CA ALA A 15 -57.40 -7.48 20.50
C ALA A 15 -57.90 -6.91 19.16
N VAL A 16 -58.96 -6.11 19.28
CA VAL A 16 -59.65 -5.41 18.21
C VAL A 16 -58.71 -4.38 17.57
N ALA A 17 -58.45 -4.52 16.29
CA ALA A 17 -57.65 -3.57 15.53
C ALA A 17 -58.52 -2.42 15.03
N LEU A 18 -58.39 -1.24 15.59
CA LEU A 18 -58.88 0.01 15.02
C LEU A 18 -57.93 0.46 13.92
N ALA A 19 -58.36 0.39 12.69
CA ALA A 19 -57.62 0.87 11.54
C ALA A 19 -57.67 2.40 11.45
N LEU A 20 -56.63 3.06 11.89
CA LEU A 20 -56.36 4.48 11.61
C LEU A 20 -55.56 4.55 10.31
N SER A 21 -56.22 4.90 9.20
CA SER A 21 -55.57 5.17 7.93
C SER A 21 -54.86 6.50 7.96
N PHE A 22 -53.51 6.47 8.16
CA PHE A 22 -52.68 7.64 7.93
C PHE A 22 -52.24 7.67 6.45
N PRO A 23 -52.34 8.81 5.74
CA PRO A 23 -51.79 8.95 4.43
C PRO A 23 -50.26 8.87 4.52
N ARG A 24 -49.68 7.85 3.91
CA ARG A 24 -48.23 7.75 3.70
C ARG A 24 -47.80 8.82 2.70
N GLY A 25 -47.43 9.99 3.22
CA GLY A 25 -46.62 10.93 2.45
C GLY A 25 -45.31 10.25 2.06
N ALA A 26 -45.15 9.93 0.77
CA ALA A 26 -43.92 9.46 0.21
C ALA A 26 -42.87 10.61 0.27
N PHE A 27 -42.10 10.68 1.33
CA PHE A 27 -40.88 11.48 1.31
C PHE A 27 -39.90 10.73 0.42
N ALA A 28 -39.83 11.15 -0.85
CA ALA A 28 -38.72 10.75 -1.72
C ALA A 28 -37.42 11.29 -1.10
N GLN A 29 -36.65 10.42 -0.46
CA GLN A 29 -35.28 10.73 -0.11
C GLN A 29 -34.51 10.95 -1.41
N PRO A 30 -33.82 12.11 -1.59
CA PRO A 30 -32.90 12.24 -2.70
C PRO A 30 -31.84 11.16 -2.53
N ALA A 31 -31.73 10.24 -3.50
CA ALA A 31 -30.63 9.31 -3.56
C ALA A 31 -29.34 10.13 -3.58
N LEU A 32 -28.57 10.07 -2.49
CA LEU A 32 -27.19 10.54 -2.48
C LEU A 32 -26.42 9.70 -3.51
N GLN A 33 -26.33 10.23 -4.73
CA GLN A 33 -25.39 9.70 -5.71
C GLN A 33 -24.01 9.83 -5.07
N PRO A 34 -23.23 8.73 -5.00
CA PRO A 34 -21.82 8.86 -4.63
C PRO A 34 -21.20 9.77 -5.68
N SER A 35 -20.87 11.00 -5.29
CA SER A 35 -20.06 11.87 -6.10
C SER A 35 -18.77 11.10 -6.40
N ALA A 36 -18.60 10.67 -7.65
CA ALA A 36 -17.37 10.11 -8.13
C ALA A 36 -16.28 11.16 -7.88
N GLN A 37 -15.52 10.98 -6.82
CA GLN A 37 -14.37 11.83 -6.53
C GLN A 37 -13.45 11.72 -7.73
N PRO A 38 -13.08 12.84 -8.40
CA PRO A 38 -12.18 12.78 -9.54
C PRO A 38 -10.94 11.99 -9.11
N ALA A 39 -10.57 10.97 -9.88
CA ALA A 39 -9.31 10.28 -9.65
C ALA A 39 -8.21 11.34 -9.61
N PRO A 40 -7.28 11.28 -8.62
CA PRO A 40 -6.19 12.25 -8.54
C PRO A 40 -5.50 12.29 -9.90
N ALA A 41 -5.43 13.47 -10.50
CA ALA A 41 -4.74 13.67 -11.77
C ALA A 41 -3.35 13.06 -11.62
N ALA A 42 -2.97 12.19 -12.55
CA ALA A 42 -1.66 11.54 -12.54
C ALA A 42 -0.62 12.66 -12.44
N GLN A 43 0.16 12.67 -11.35
CA GLN A 43 1.17 13.70 -11.13
C GLN A 43 2.22 13.54 -12.22
N SER A 44 2.18 14.44 -13.22
CA SER A 44 3.17 14.52 -14.28
C SER A 44 4.45 15.11 -13.67
N GLY A 45 5.41 14.25 -13.37
CA GLY A 45 6.69 14.67 -12.84
C GLY A 45 7.58 13.47 -12.52
N THR A 46 8.87 13.72 -12.43
CA THR A 46 9.84 12.73 -11.94
C THR A 46 10.36 13.16 -10.58
N PHE A 47 10.63 12.21 -9.71
CA PHE A 47 11.24 12.45 -8.42
C PHE A 47 12.35 11.41 -8.16
N LEU A 48 13.21 11.71 -7.19
CA LEU A 48 14.18 10.74 -6.74
C LEU A 48 13.55 9.84 -5.65
N LEU A 49 13.74 8.54 -5.80
CA LEU A 49 13.32 7.54 -4.83
C LEU A 49 14.54 6.78 -4.36
N THR A 50 14.85 6.90 -3.07
CA THR A 50 15.90 6.10 -2.44
C THR A 50 15.29 4.88 -1.77
N ILE A 51 15.81 3.71 -2.12
CA ILE A 51 15.35 2.41 -1.64
C ILE A 51 16.47 1.78 -0.84
N PHE A 52 16.18 1.48 0.42
CA PHE A 52 17.07 0.72 1.30
C PHE A 52 16.69 -0.75 1.24
N LEU A 53 17.61 -1.59 0.84
CA LEU A 53 17.49 -3.03 0.72
C LEU A 53 18.34 -3.67 1.82
N ARG A 54 17.79 -3.77 3.02
CA ARG A 54 18.49 -4.30 4.19
C ARG A 54 18.51 -5.81 4.17
N HIS A 55 19.68 -6.41 4.37
CA HIS A 55 19.80 -7.85 4.52
C HIS A 55 18.89 -8.37 5.63
N ASP A 56 18.16 -9.44 5.37
CA ASP A 56 17.47 -10.17 6.42
C ASP A 56 18.49 -11.00 7.22
N GLN A 57 18.91 -10.46 8.36
CA GLN A 57 19.96 -11.05 9.21
C GLN A 57 19.55 -12.39 9.86
N SER A 58 18.32 -12.83 9.69
CA SER A 58 17.90 -14.20 10.06
C SER A 58 18.35 -15.24 9.05
N LYS A 59 18.94 -14.82 7.92
CA LYS A 59 19.43 -15.65 6.82
C LYS A 59 20.91 -15.43 6.58
N THR A 60 21.55 -16.45 6.07
CA THR A 60 22.92 -16.34 5.55
C THR A 60 22.95 -15.56 4.25
N LEU A 61 24.11 -15.03 3.89
CA LEU A 61 24.27 -14.32 2.62
C LEU A 61 24.00 -15.22 1.41
N ASP A 62 24.37 -16.49 1.50
CA ASP A 62 24.14 -17.45 0.43
C ASP A 62 22.64 -17.71 0.23
N GLU A 63 21.87 -17.89 1.30
CA GLU A 63 20.41 -18.03 1.22
C GLU A 63 19.74 -16.82 0.59
N ILE A 64 20.21 -15.61 0.94
CA ILE A 64 19.73 -14.36 0.33
C ILE A 64 20.04 -14.35 -1.17
N ASN A 65 21.29 -14.65 -1.55
CA ASN A 65 21.74 -14.65 -2.93
C ASN A 65 21.01 -15.70 -3.79
N GLU A 66 20.81 -16.90 -3.26
CA GLU A 66 20.03 -17.94 -3.94
C GLU A 66 18.59 -17.51 -4.16
N HIS A 67 17.96 -16.89 -3.14
CA HIS A 67 16.63 -16.37 -3.27
C HIS A 67 16.53 -15.30 -4.37
N LEU A 68 17.42 -14.31 -4.36
CA LEU A 68 17.46 -13.24 -5.37
C LEU A 68 17.70 -13.76 -6.79
N LYS A 69 18.54 -14.78 -6.92
CA LYS A 69 18.77 -15.48 -8.19
C LYS A 69 17.52 -16.21 -8.67
N LYS A 70 16.84 -16.93 -7.78
CA LYS A 70 15.60 -17.66 -8.07
C LYS A 70 14.45 -16.73 -8.50
N THR A 71 14.34 -15.57 -7.88
CA THR A 71 13.32 -14.57 -8.22
C THR A 71 13.67 -13.70 -9.41
N ASN A 72 14.87 -13.86 -9.97
CA ASN A 72 15.43 -13.03 -11.05
C ASN A 72 15.50 -11.53 -10.69
N TYR A 73 15.87 -11.20 -9.45
CA TYR A 73 15.92 -9.84 -8.94
C TYR A 73 16.63 -8.86 -9.88
N LEU A 74 17.87 -9.14 -10.28
CA LEU A 74 18.66 -8.26 -11.16
C LEU A 74 18.12 -8.12 -12.59
N LYS A 75 17.18 -8.98 -13.01
CA LYS A 75 16.49 -8.84 -14.30
C LYS A 75 15.21 -8.03 -14.21
N LYS A 76 14.58 -8.05 -13.04
CA LYS A 76 13.31 -7.35 -12.78
C LYS A 76 13.51 -5.95 -12.21
N PHE A 77 14.57 -5.76 -11.46
CA PHE A 77 14.86 -4.50 -10.78
C PHE A 77 16.23 -3.94 -11.17
N PRO A 78 16.30 -2.65 -11.56
CA PRO A 78 15.16 -1.74 -11.74
C PRO A 78 14.34 -2.07 -12.99
N PRO A 79 13.06 -1.67 -13.07
CA PRO A 79 12.26 -1.83 -14.28
C PRO A 79 12.88 -1.10 -15.47
N ALA A 80 12.65 -1.66 -16.68
CA ALA A 80 13.19 -1.08 -17.90
C ALA A 80 12.83 0.41 -18.06
N GLY A 81 13.81 1.24 -18.42
CA GLY A 81 13.64 2.68 -18.63
C GLY A 81 13.53 3.52 -17.33
N ILE A 82 13.72 2.92 -16.16
CA ILE A 82 13.92 3.66 -14.90
C ILE A 82 15.42 3.96 -14.75
N GLU A 83 15.76 5.24 -14.60
CA GLU A 83 17.14 5.69 -14.43
C GLU A 83 17.66 5.33 -13.03
N VAL A 84 18.82 4.66 -12.98
CA VAL A 84 19.56 4.44 -11.74
C VAL A 84 20.52 5.60 -11.51
N VAL A 85 20.22 6.43 -10.53
CA VAL A 85 21.08 7.57 -10.14
C VAL A 85 22.27 7.10 -9.31
N SER A 86 22.03 6.14 -8.40
CA SER A 86 23.10 5.54 -7.61
C SER A 86 22.71 4.15 -7.13
N TRP A 87 23.69 3.29 -6.94
CA TRP A 87 23.51 1.97 -6.35
C TRP A 87 24.77 1.60 -5.56
N TYR A 88 24.64 1.60 -4.25
CA TYR A 88 25.76 1.35 -3.34
C TYR A 88 25.45 0.21 -2.39
N VAL A 89 26.52 -0.45 -1.93
CA VAL A 89 26.46 -1.38 -0.82
C VAL A 89 26.90 -0.63 0.44
N MET A 90 26.03 -0.61 1.44
CA MET A 90 26.35 -0.15 2.78
C MET A 90 26.75 -1.36 3.63
N MET A 91 28.02 -1.45 4.02
CA MET A 91 28.52 -2.56 4.82
C MET A 91 27.73 -2.71 6.13
N GLY A 92 27.34 -3.93 6.46
CA GLY A 92 26.53 -4.25 7.64
C GLY A 92 25.04 -3.94 7.53
N ILE A 93 24.60 -3.29 6.44
CA ILE A 93 23.19 -2.95 6.22
C ILE A 93 22.63 -3.70 5.01
N GLY A 94 23.23 -3.54 3.83
CA GLY A 94 22.74 -4.07 2.56
C GLY A 94 22.97 -3.10 1.42
N GLN A 95 22.00 -2.93 0.54
CA GLN A 95 22.11 -2.06 -0.63
C GLN A 95 21.25 -0.80 -0.47
N VAL A 96 21.72 0.31 -1.05
CA VAL A 96 20.98 1.56 -1.17
C VAL A 96 20.96 1.96 -2.64
N VAL A 97 19.76 2.10 -3.17
CA VAL A 97 19.55 2.43 -4.59
C VAL A 97 18.75 3.72 -4.68
N THR A 98 19.22 4.68 -5.44
CA THR A 98 18.45 5.88 -5.76
C THR A 98 18.07 5.83 -7.25
N LEU A 99 16.78 5.91 -7.49
CA LEU A 99 16.19 5.90 -8.82
C LEU A 99 15.57 7.28 -9.14
N ARG A 100 15.57 7.66 -10.43
CA ARG A 100 14.71 8.74 -10.93
C ARG A 100 13.44 8.12 -11.49
N VAL A 101 12.33 8.32 -10.79
CA VAL A 101 11.08 7.63 -11.05
C VAL A 101 10.02 8.60 -11.54
N PRO A 102 9.39 8.37 -12.72
CA PRO A 102 8.15 9.04 -13.08
C PRO A 102 7.04 8.69 -12.07
N ALA A 103 6.25 9.68 -11.68
CA ALA A 103 5.26 9.50 -10.61
C ALA A 103 4.21 8.41 -10.94
N ASP A 104 3.83 8.28 -12.20
CA ASP A 104 2.91 7.26 -12.71
C ASP A 104 3.50 5.83 -12.72
N ARG A 105 4.84 5.70 -12.66
CA ARG A 105 5.56 4.42 -12.63
C ARG A 105 6.00 3.96 -11.24
N LEU A 106 5.66 4.71 -10.20
CA LEU A 106 6.02 4.34 -8.83
C LEU A 106 5.54 2.93 -8.44
N ARG A 107 4.31 2.59 -8.81
CA ARG A 107 3.74 1.27 -8.55
C ARG A 107 4.53 0.14 -9.20
N GLU A 108 5.03 0.36 -10.41
CA GLU A 108 5.86 -0.62 -11.13
C GLU A 108 7.16 -0.89 -10.39
N VAL A 109 7.85 0.16 -9.92
CA VAL A 109 9.07 0.04 -9.13
C VAL A 109 8.80 -0.74 -7.82
N ASN A 110 7.72 -0.40 -7.11
CA ASN A 110 7.34 -1.08 -5.89
C ASN A 110 7.10 -2.58 -6.14
N ARG A 111 6.32 -2.92 -7.17
CA ARG A 111 6.05 -4.32 -7.50
C ARG A 111 7.28 -5.10 -7.89
N ALA A 112 8.21 -4.51 -8.64
CA ALA A 112 9.46 -5.15 -8.99
C ALA A 112 10.25 -5.57 -7.73
N ILE A 113 10.24 -4.74 -6.70
CA ILE A 113 10.85 -5.05 -5.40
C ILE A 113 10.06 -6.13 -4.64
N GLU A 114 8.75 -5.99 -4.54
CA GLU A 114 7.90 -6.96 -3.82
C GLU A 114 8.05 -8.37 -4.41
N GLU A 115 8.04 -8.48 -5.73
CA GLU A 115 8.08 -9.76 -6.44
C GLU A 115 9.48 -10.39 -6.51
N SER A 116 10.55 -9.62 -6.30
CA SER A 116 11.90 -10.14 -6.53
C SER A 116 12.88 -9.98 -5.37
N ALA A 117 12.72 -8.97 -4.52
CA ALA A 117 13.65 -8.69 -3.43
C ALA A 117 13.12 -9.16 -2.06
N TRP A 118 11.79 -9.19 -1.86
CA TRP A 118 11.22 -9.67 -0.62
C TRP A 118 11.52 -11.15 -0.38
N GLY A 119 11.80 -11.48 0.85
CA GLY A 119 12.33 -12.81 1.23
C GLY A 119 13.86 -12.87 1.28
N GLY A 120 14.57 -11.94 0.64
CA GLY A 120 16.01 -11.72 0.79
C GLY A 120 16.33 -10.41 1.48
N TYR A 121 15.54 -9.37 1.20
CA TYR A 121 15.71 -8.04 1.77
C TYR A 121 14.46 -7.58 2.51
N ARG A 122 14.70 -6.75 3.56
CA ARG A 122 13.71 -5.85 4.13
C ARG A 122 13.90 -4.49 3.48
N THR A 123 12.81 -3.90 2.99
CA THR A 123 12.87 -2.72 2.13
C THR A 123 12.22 -1.51 2.78
N ALA A 124 12.81 -0.32 2.54
CA ALA A 124 12.23 0.96 2.89
C ALA A 124 12.37 1.92 1.70
N PHE A 125 11.30 2.65 1.41
CA PHE A 125 11.23 3.60 0.31
C PHE A 125 11.17 5.01 0.85
N SER A 126 12.02 5.90 0.34
CA SER A 126 12.10 7.29 0.77
C SER A 126 12.16 8.23 -0.44
N PRO A 127 11.12 9.05 -0.66
CA PRO A 127 11.25 10.16 -1.60
C PRO A 127 12.45 11.03 -1.21
N THR A 128 13.25 11.41 -2.19
CA THR A 128 14.53 12.09 -1.98
C THR A 128 14.63 13.27 -2.95
N TYR A 129 15.41 14.29 -2.60
CA TYR A 129 15.76 15.38 -3.50
C TYR A 129 17.24 15.72 -3.38
N ASP A 130 17.83 16.27 -4.44
CA ASP A 130 19.22 16.73 -4.42
C ASP A 130 19.31 18.09 -3.71
N PHE A 131 20.03 18.11 -2.58
CA PHE A 131 20.22 19.32 -1.78
C PHE A 131 21.52 20.07 -2.11
N LYS A 132 22.38 19.54 -2.99
CA LYS A 132 23.72 20.12 -3.25
C LYS A 132 23.67 21.59 -3.66
N ALA A 133 22.88 21.90 -4.68
CA ALA A 133 22.78 23.28 -5.19
C ALA A 133 22.25 24.25 -4.13
N ILE A 134 21.27 23.80 -3.34
CA ILE A 134 20.68 24.57 -2.24
C ILE A 134 21.75 24.81 -1.16
N ALA A 135 22.49 23.76 -0.77
CA ALA A 135 23.55 23.87 0.22
C ALA A 135 24.67 24.81 -0.24
N GLU A 136 25.08 24.76 -1.50
CA GLU A 136 26.08 25.66 -2.06
C GLU A 136 25.61 27.12 -2.06
N GLN A 137 24.35 27.36 -2.39
CA GLN A 137 23.77 28.71 -2.34
C GLN A 137 23.74 29.22 -0.90
N GLN A 138 23.31 28.41 0.06
CA GLN A 138 23.26 28.79 1.49
C GLN A 138 24.64 29.11 2.05
N ARG A 139 25.70 28.37 1.67
CA ARG A 139 27.07 28.65 2.10
C ARG A 139 27.59 30.00 1.59
N LYS A 140 27.14 30.47 0.43
CA LYS A 140 27.55 31.76 -0.15
C LYS A 140 26.86 32.96 0.53
N THR A 141 25.79 32.71 1.29
CA THR A 141 24.98 33.74 1.95
C THR A 141 25.20 33.79 3.47
N GLN A 142 26.01 32.91 4.03
CA GLN A 142 26.47 32.90 5.42
C GLN A 142 27.84 33.59 5.53
#